data_0e0a37caa633ac3fcb0ede6f6a9d40c1
#
_entry.id   0e0a37caa633ac3fcb0ede6f6a9d40c1
#
_cell.length_a   1.000
_cell.length_b   1.000
_cell.length_c   1.000
_cell.angle_alpha   90.00
_cell.angle_beta   90.00
_cell.angle_gamma   90.00
#
_symmetry.space_group_name_H-M   'P 1'
#
loop_
_entity.id
_entity.type
_entity.pdbx_description
1 polymer ?
#
loop_
_entity_poly.entity_id
_entity_poly.type
_entity_poly.pdbx_seq_one_letter_code
_entity_poly.pdbx_strand_id
1 'polypeptide(L)'
;MRHNKKKGLKLGTDASHTKAMKKSLAKALFENDRIKTTETRAKALRSYAEPIITWAKKGDMHSRRLAIAKLGDKNLVAEIFDKAAQGMWADRNGGYTRIMKLG
;
A
#
# COMPACT_ATOMS: atom_id res chain seq x y z
N MET A 1 -6.45 -13.38 -26.41
CA MET A 1 -6.36 -13.14 -25.70
C MET A 1 -6.19 -13.34 -24.53
N ARG A 2 -5.96 -13.68 -23.97
CA ARG A 2 -6.03 -13.81 -22.99
C ARG A 2 -5.77 -13.12 -21.99
N HIS A 3 -5.32 -12.44 -21.91
CA HIS A 3 -5.09 -11.50 -20.92
C HIS A 3 -6.22 -11.30 -20.01
N ASN A 4 -7.31 -11.61 -20.34
CA ASN A 4 -8.42 -11.61 -19.42
C ASN A 4 -8.23 -12.62 -18.30
N LYS A 5 -7.20 -13.39 -18.35
CA LYS A 5 -6.85 -14.29 -17.26
C LYS A 5 -6.02 -13.65 -16.18
N LYS A 6 -5.55 -12.44 -16.41
CA LYS A 6 -4.78 -11.73 -15.40
C LYS A 6 -5.69 -11.29 -14.28
N LYS A 7 -5.18 -11.36 -13.09
CA LYS A 7 -5.89 -10.87 -11.91
C LYS A 7 -5.46 -9.45 -11.64
N GLY A 8 -6.38 -8.67 -11.13
CA GLY A 8 -6.11 -7.29 -10.79
C GLY A 8 -6.34 -6.33 -11.93
N LEU A 9 -6.04 -5.08 -11.72
CA LEU A 9 -6.32 -4.01 -12.65
C LEU A 9 -5.20 -3.85 -13.68
N LYS A 10 -5.60 -3.63 -14.91
CA LYS A 10 -4.65 -3.28 -15.96
C LYS A 10 -4.42 -1.78 -15.92
N LEU A 11 -3.17 -1.39 -15.92
CA LEU A 11 -2.80 0.01 -15.81
C LEU A 11 -2.09 0.53 -17.06
N GLY A 12 -2.09 -0.26 -18.14
CA GLY A 12 -1.48 0.15 -19.39
C GLY A 12 0.03 0.10 -19.42
N THR A 13 0.64 -0.55 -18.44
CA THR A 13 2.09 -0.69 -18.35
C THR A 13 2.46 -2.15 -18.15
N ASP A 14 3.74 -2.48 -18.32
CA ASP A 14 4.19 -3.83 -18.06
C ASP A 14 4.24 -4.11 -16.54
N ALA A 15 4.46 -5.37 -16.19
CA ALA A 15 4.38 -5.80 -14.79
C ALA A 15 5.39 -5.12 -13.89
N SER A 16 6.64 -4.96 -14.34
CA SER A 16 7.65 -4.34 -13.50
C SER A 16 7.43 -2.85 -13.35
N HIS A 17 6.94 -2.19 -14.39
CA HIS A 17 6.60 -0.77 -14.31
C HIS A 17 5.43 -0.52 -13.37
N THR A 18 4.42 -1.38 -13.44
CA THR A 18 3.26 -1.31 -12.56
C THR A 18 3.67 -1.49 -11.10
N LYS A 19 4.54 -2.45 -10.84
CA LYS A 19 5.03 -2.71 -9.49
C LYS A 19 5.80 -1.51 -8.95
N ALA A 20 6.67 -0.93 -9.75
CA ALA A 20 7.44 0.26 -9.34
C ALA A 20 6.52 1.43 -9.06
N MET A 21 5.49 1.62 -9.87
CA MET A 21 4.51 2.67 -9.68
C MET A 21 3.76 2.50 -8.36
N LYS A 22 3.29 1.28 -8.07
CA LYS A 22 2.59 1.00 -6.82
C LYS A 22 3.47 1.27 -5.61
N LYS A 23 4.73 0.89 -5.68
CA LYS A 23 5.69 1.14 -4.61
C LYS A 23 5.85 2.63 -4.37
N SER A 24 6.03 3.41 -5.44
CA SER A 24 6.20 4.86 -5.32
C SER A 24 4.96 5.52 -4.74
N LEU A 25 3.78 5.12 -5.19
CA LEU A 25 2.52 5.67 -4.68
C LEU A 25 2.30 5.30 -3.22
N ALA A 26 2.64 4.08 -2.84
CA ALA A 26 2.50 3.64 -1.46
C ALA A 26 3.43 4.43 -0.54
N LYS A 27 4.67 4.65 -0.96
CA LYS A 27 5.61 5.46 -0.18
C LYS A 27 5.07 6.87 0.01
N ALA A 28 4.58 7.49 -1.06
CA ALA A 28 4.02 8.83 -0.98
C ALA A 28 2.81 8.87 -0.05
N LEU A 29 1.95 7.86 -0.11
CA LEU A 29 0.78 7.79 0.74
C LEU A 29 1.17 7.72 2.22
N PHE A 30 2.11 6.84 2.56
CA PHE A 30 2.52 6.69 3.96
C PHE A 30 3.30 7.90 4.47
N GLU A 31 4.00 8.61 3.59
CA GLU A 31 4.74 9.82 3.97
C GLU A 31 3.82 11.02 4.19
N ASN A 32 2.75 11.11 3.41
CA ASN A 32 1.89 12.30 3.38
C ASN A 32 0.48 12.06 3.91
N ASP A 33 0.16 10.83 4.27
CA ASP A 33 -1.15 10.39 4.76
C ASP A 33 -2.27 10.43 3.72
N ARG A 34 -2.09 11.13 2.62
CA ARG A 34 -3.03 11.09 1.50
C ARG A 34 -2.34 11.60 0.23
N ILE A 35 -2.84 11.14 -0.91
CA ILE A 35 -2.32 11.56 -2.20
C ILE A 35 -3.47 11.73 -3.18
N LYS A 36 -3.21 12.44 -4.25
CA LYS A 36 -4.14 12.56 -5.37
C LYS A 36 -3.62 11.70 -6.52
N THR A 37 -4.51 10.91 -7.11
CA THR A 37 -4.13 10.07 -8.24
C THR A 37 -5.40 9.69 -9.01
N THR A 38 -5.26 8.94 -10.09
CA THR A 38 -6.43 8.47 -10.83
C THR A 38 -7.15 7.39 -10.04
N GLU A 39 -8.43 7.21 -10.33
CA GLU A 39 -9.23 6.20 -9.64
C GLU A 39 -8.66 4.80 -9.81
N THR A 40 -8.23 4.47 -11.04
CA THR A 40 -7.65 3.16 -11.32
C THR A 40 -6.39 2.91 -10.50
N ARG A 41 -5.51 3.91 -10.43
CA ARG A 41 -4.29 3.80 -9.65
C ARG A 41 -4.59 3.73 -8.15
N ALA A 42 -5.58 4.48 -7.70
CA ALA A 42 -5.98 4.46 -6.29
C ALA A 42 -6.46 3.08 -5.88
N LYS A 43 -7.26 2.42 -6.72
CA LYS A 43 -7.74 1.09 -6.42
C LYS A 43 -6.61 0.06 -6.39
N ALA A 44 -5.66 0.17 -7.31
CA ALA A 44 -4.50 -0.70 -7.33
C ALA A 44 -3.62 -0.47 -6.11
N LEU A 45 -3.44 0.79 -5.73
CA LEU A 45 -2.65 1.17 -4.56
C LEU A 45 -3.25 0.61 -3.28
N ARG A 46 -4.58 0.64 -3.16
CA ARG A 46 -5.26 0.15 -1.98
C ARG A 46 -4.87 -1.30 -1.67
N SER A 47 -4.94 -2.16 -2.67
CA SER A 47 -4.58 -3.56 -2.46
C SER A 47 -3.09 -3.76 -2.19
N TYR A 48 -2.27 -2.80 -2.55
CA TYR A 48 -0.84 -2.84 -2.27
C TYR A 48 -0.52 -2.34 -0.85
N ALA A 49 -1.22 -1.31 -0.41
CA ALA A 49 -0.93 -0.67 0.88
C ALA A 49 -1.56 -1.38 2.08
N GLU A 50 -2.75 -1.94 1.91
CA GLU A 50 -3.48 -2.56 3.02
C GLU A 50 -2.70 -3.66 3.73
N PRO A 51 -2.03 -4.59 3.03
CA PRO A 51 -1.23 -5.62 3.72
C PRO A 51 -0.11 -5.04 4.57
N ILE A 52 0.47 -3.92 4.14
CA ILE A 52 1.56 -3.29 4.90
C ILE A 52 1.04 -2.84 6.26
N ILE A 53 -0.15 -2.27 6.31
CA ILE A 53 -0.77 -1.85 7.57
C ILE A 53 -1.10 -3.06 8.44
N THR A 54 -1.59 -4.13 7.83
CA THR A 54 -1.87 -5.36 8.56
C THR A 54 -0.60 -5.90 9.23
N TRP A 55 0.52 -5.91 8.49
CA TRP A 55 1.80 -6.32 9.04
C TRP A 55 2.26 -5.41 10.17
N ALA A 56 2.06 -4.11 10.00
CA ALA A 56 2.43 -3.14 11.03
C ALA A 56 1.64 -3.37 12.31
N LYS A 57 0.37 -3.73 12.19
CA LYS A 57 -0.46 -4.02 13.37
C LYS A 57 0.00 -5.29 14.07
N LYS A 58 0.49 -6.29 13.33
CA LYS A 58 1.08 -7.47 13.95
C LYS A 58 2.36 -7.14 14.69
N GLY A 59 3.18 -6.29 14.11
CA GLY A 59 4.37 -5.77 14.75
C GLY A 59 5.53 -6.71 14.95
N ASP A 60 5.44 -7.95 14.43
CA ASP A 60 6.53 -8.90 14.63
C ASP A 60 7.63 -8.72 13.59
N MET A 61 8.76 -9.37 13.82
CA MET A 61 9.94 -9.24 12.96
C MET A 61 9.68 -9.75 11.54
N HIS A 62 8.95 -10.85 11.44
CA HIS A 62 8.61 -11.42 10.12
C HIS A 62 7.79 -10.45 9.29
N SER A 63 6.77 -9.85 9.91
CA SER A 63 5.91 -8.87 9.24
C SER A 63 6.71 -7.64 8.84
N ARG A 64 7.63 -7.20 9.69
CA ARG A 64 8.48 -6.05 9.36
C ARG A 64 9.35 -6.33 8.14
N ARG A 65 9.91 -7.53 8.04
CA ARG A 65 10.72 -7.90 6.88
C ARG A 65 9.90 -7.92 5.60
N LEU A 66 8.67 -8.42 5.67
CA LEU A 66 7.77 -8.41 4.52
C LEU A 66 7.45 -6.99 4.07
N ALA A 67 7.20 -6.10 5.00
CA ALA A 67 6.89 -4.71 4.69
C ALA A 67 8.10 -4.00 4.06
N ILE A 68 9.29 -4.25 4.58
CA ILE A 68 10.52 -3.66 4.03
C ILE A 68 10.74 -4.15 2.61
N ALA A 69 10.53 -5.44 2.36
CA ALA A 69 10.67 -6.00 1.02
C ALA A 69 9.69 -5.36 0.05
N LYS A 70 8.47 -5.11 0.51
CA LYS A 70 7.43 -4.55 -0.35
C LYS A 70 7.62 -3.07 -0.63
N LEU A 71 7.96 -2.27 0.38
CA LEU A 71 8.14 -0.83 0.23
C LEU A 71 9.55 -0.43 -0.21
N GLY A 72 10.54 -1.22 0.13
CA GLY A 72 11.92 -0.91 -0.20
C GLY A 72 12.48 0.28 0.59
N ASP A 73 11.87 0.62 1.73
CA ASP A 73 12.29 1.76 2.53
C ASP A 73 12.20 1.39 4.01
N LYS A 74 13.34 1.03 4.56
CA LYS A 74 13.43 0.55 5.94
C LYS A 74 13.01 1.61 6.95
N ASN A 75 13.39 2.85 6.72
CA ASN A 75 13.07 3.95 7.65
C ASN A 75 11.59 4.26 7.65
N LEU A 76 10.97 4.28 6.48
CA LEU A 76 9.54 4.50 6.39
C LEU A 76 8.75 3.37 7.05
N VAL A 77 9.19 2.13 6.85
CA VAL A 77 8.55 0.99 7.51
C VAL A 77 8.63 1.12 9.02
N ALA A 78 9.78 1.56 9.54
CA ALA A 78 9.92 1.78 10.98
C ALA A 78 8.91 2.80 11.49
N GLU A 79 8.69 3.89 10.74
CA GLU A 79 7.69 4.88 11.10
C GLU A 79 6.27 4.31 11.06
N ILE A 80 5.96 3.50 10.05
CA ILE A 80 4.64 2.88 9.93
C ILE A 80 4.37 1.95 11.10
N PHE A 81 5.35 1.13 11.46
CA PHE A 81 5.22 0.21 12.59
C PHE A 81 5.07 0.97 13.90
N ASP A 82 5.76 2.09 14.03
CA ASP A 82 5.66 2.93 15.21
C ASP A 82 4.25 3.53 15.34
N LYS A 83 3.70 4.04 14.25
CA LYS A 83 2.34 4.58 14.23
C LYS A 83 1.31 3.51 14.58
N ALA A 84 1.52 2.28 14.07
CA ALA A 84 0.61 1.18 14.39
C ALA A 84 0.68 0.83 15.87
N ALA A 85 1.87 0.84 16.46
CA ALA A 85 2.06 0.57 17.89
C ALA A 85 1.38 1.63 18.75
N GLN A 86 1.30 2.86 18.25
CA GLN A 86 0.62 3.95 18.94
C GLN A 86 -0.91 3.90 18.78
N GLY A 87 -1.42 2.94 18.03
CA GLY A 87 -2.87 2.72 17.91
C GLY A 87 -3.54 3.39 16.75
N MET A 88 -2.79 3.86 15.74
CA MET A 88 -3.37 4.60 14.63
C MET A 88 -4.49 3.84 13.90
N TRP A 89 -4.35 2.53 13.78
CA TRP A 89 -5.34 1.69 13.11
C TRP A 89 -5.97 0.64 14.03
N ALA A 90 -5.89 0.86 15.32
CA ALA A 90 -6.29 -0.15 16.31
C ALA A 90 -7.77 -0.49 16.25
N ASP A 91 -8.62 0.46 15.86
CA ASP A 91 -10.07 0.28 15.83
C ASP A 91 -10.59 -0.32 14.52
N ARG A 92 -9.71 -0.75 13.62
CA ARG A 92 -10.11 -1.30 12.33
C ARG A 92 -9.51 -2.68 12.10
N ASN A 93 -10.29 -3.54 11.47
CA ASN A 93 -9.83 -4.89 11.10
C ASN A 93 -9.54 -5.01 9.61
N GLY A 94 -9.50 -3.92 8.91
CA GLY A 94 -9.29 -3.81 7.47
C GLY A 94 -9.86 -2.49 7.02
N GLY A 95 -9.82 -2.22 5.72
CA GLY A 95 -10.34 -0.98 5.19
C GLY A 95 -9.62 0.24 5.74
N TYR A 96 -8.30 0.16 5.82
CA TYR A 96 -7.49 1.23 6.39
C TYR A 96 -7.38 2.44 5.47
N THR A 97 -7.72 2.29 4.21
CA THR A 97 -7.62 3.37 3.23
C THR A 97 -9.00 3.69 2.66
N ARG A 98 -9.13 4.89 2.14
CA ARG A 98 -10.38 5.35 1.56
C ARG A 98 -10.09 6.10 0.27
N ILE A 99 -10.91 5.85 -0.75
CA ILE A 99 -10.81 6.53 -2.03
C ILE A 99 -11.95 7.54 -2.11
N MET A 100 -11.59 8.81 -2.34
CA MET A 100 -12.58 9.87 -2.48
C MET A 100 -12.44 10.48 -3.87
N LYS A 101 -13.56 10.62 -4.55
CA LYS A 101 -13.57 11.25 -5.86
C LYS A 101 -13.57 12.77 -5.69
N LEU A 102 -12.68 13.43 -6.42
CA LEU A 102 -12.52 14.87 -6.33
C LEU A 102 -13.22 15.53 -7.52
N GLY A 103 -14.21 15.25 -7.86
CA GLY A 103 -14.72 15.83 -8.98
C GLY A 103 -15.81 16.29 -9.39
#